data_4cc797b007e827ce1c2a8a451d417ea2
#
_entry.id   4cc797b007e827ce1c2a8a451d417ea2
#
_cell.length_a   1.000
_cell.length_b   1.000
_cell.length_c   1.000
_cell.angle_alpha   90.00
_cell.angle_beta   90.00
_cell.angle_gamma   90.00
#
_symmetry.space_group_name_H-M   'P 1'
#
loop_
_entity.id
_entity.type
_entity.pdbx_description
1 polymer ?
#
loop_
_entity_poly.entity_id
_entity_poly.type
_entity_poly.pdbx_seq_one_letter_code
_entity_poly.pdbx_strand_id
1 'polypeptide(L)'
;MCERIVAKTSVRMLLSLLLIFGSVNPAMSVLRKGETSLGTSFESYFPLKEIRLSDGPFLDLQQKGKEYLLWLNPDSLLHFYRIEARLSSKAGPYAGWESQDVWGAGPLRGGFLGFYLSSVSMMYQSTGDRELLRRLKYVLKELKLCQEAGKDGFLLGVKGGRELFREVASGKIKTNNPTVNGAWAPVYLINKMLLGLSAAYTQCDLKEALPILVRLADWFGSQVLDKLTDEQIQQLLICEHGSINESYVEVYELTGQKRFLDWARRLNDRAMWVPLSEGKDVLFGWHANTQIPKFTGFHKYYMFTGDRAFLLAATNFWNIVKQNHTWVIGGNSTGEHFFSKKEFIDRMLHISGPETCNSVNMLRLTEALFMQQPDATKAAYYERTLFNHILSAYDPVKGMCCY
;
A
#
# COMPACT_ATOMS: atom_id res chain seq x y z
N MET A 1 -27.08 -6.08 19.50
CA MET A 1 -25.93 -5.16 19.60
C MET A 1 -24.66 -5.78 19.01
N CYS A 2 -24.41 -7.08 19.20
CA CYS A 2 -23.28 -7.80 18.64
C CYS A 2 -23.31 -7.92 17.10
N GLU A 3 -24.46 -8.19 16.48
CA GLU A 3 -24.57 -8.38 15.02
C GLU A 3 -24.34 -7.09 14.19
N ARG A 4 -24.65 -5.91 14.74
CA ARG A 4 -24.36 -4.63 14.07
C ARG A 4 -22.88 -4.22 14.14
N ILE A 5 -22.15 -4.73 15.12
CA ILE A 5 -20.71 -4.53 15.25
C ILE A 5 -19.97 -5.42 14.24
N VAL A 6 -20.42 -6.66 14.05
CA VAL A 6 -19.83 -7.63 13.12
C VAL A 6 -19.89 -7.12 11.66
N ALA A 7 -21.01 -6.55 11.22
CA ALA A 7 -21.13 -6.03 9.84
C ALA A 7 -20.23 -4.79 9.59
N LYS A 8 -20.00 -3.96 10.60
CA LYS A 8 -19.12 -2.78 10.50
C LYS A 8 -17.64 -3.13 10.59
N THR A 9 -17.32 -4.22 11.29
CA THR A 9 -15.94 -4.69 11.51
C THR A 9 -15.42 -5.48 10.31
N SER A 10 -16.29 -6.18 9.57
CA SER A 10 -15.90 -7.10 8.48
C SER A 10 -15.11 -6.42 7.35
N VAL A 11 -15.39 -5.17 7.03
CA VAL A 11 -14.66 -4.43 5.97
C VAL A 11 -13.27 -3.97 6.44
N ARG A 12 -13.11 -3.66 7.71
CA ARG A 12 -11.80 -3.29 8.30
C ARG A 12 -10.84 -4.48 8.34
N MET A 13 -11.36 -5.69 8.60
CA MET A 13 -10.59 -6.93 8.70
C MET A 13 -9.97 -7.39 7.40
N LEU A 14 -10.54 -7.00 6.28
CA LEU A 14 -10.17 -7.46 4.95
C LEU A 14 -8.81 -7.00 4.47
N LEU A 15 -8.43 -5.78 4.81
CA LEU A 15 -7.16 -5.20 4.41
C LEU A 15 -5.96 -5.96 4.99
N SER A 16 -6.12 -6.56 6.17
CA SER A 16 -5.05 -7.28 6.85
C SER A 16 -4.77 -8.65 6.24
N LEU A 17 -5.81 -9.38 5.83
CA LEU A 17 -5.67 -10.71 5.19
C LEU A 17 -5.05 -10.64 3.80
N LEU A 18 -5.34 -9.58 3.05
CA LEU A 18 -4.79 -9.35 1.72
C LEU A 18 -3.28 -9.02 1.74
N LEU A 19 -2.76 -8.62 2.90
CA LEU A 19 -1.38 -8.21 3.10
C LEU A 19 -0.48 -9.31 3.70
N ILE A 20 -1.03 -10.42 4.19
CA ILE A 20 -0.25 -11.52 4.80
C ILE A 20 0.60 -12.28 3.77
N PHE A 21 0.21 -12.25 2.49
CA PHE A 21 0.92 -12.95 1.44
C PHE A 21 1.88 -12.04 0.69
N GLY A 22 3.01 -11.82 1.29
CA GLY A 22 4.22 -11.53 0.57
C GLY A 22 4.36 -10.11 0.07
N SER A 23 5.04 -9.37 0.83
CA SER A 23 5.96 -8.37 0.32
C SER A 23 7.19 -9.04 -0.31
N VAL A 24 6.99 -9.99 -1.21
CA VAL A 24 8.08 -10.33 -2.12
C VAL A 24 8.13 -9.19 -3.12
N ASN A 25 9.09 -8.32 -2.96
CA ASN A 25 9.31 -7.21 -3.86
C ASN A 25 9.79 -7.78 -5.23
N PRO A 26 8.93 -7.83 -6.26
CA PRO A 26 9.32 -8.38 -7.56
C PRO A 26 10.35 -7.53 -8.26
N ALA A 27 10.49 -6.29 -7.84
CA ALA A 27 11.46 -5.35 -8.35
C ALA A 27 12.90 -5.83 -8.17
N MET A 28 13.20 -6.59 -7.12
CA MET A 28 14.53 -7.16 -6.93
C MET A 28 14.88 -8.28 -7.93
N SER A 29 13.89 -8.93 -8.54
CA SER A 29 14.17 -9.94 -9.59
C SER A 29 14.56 -9.32 -10.95
N VAL A 30 14.18 -8.06 -11.18
CA VAL A 30 14.55 -7.32 -12.41
C VAL A 30 15.94 -6.70 -12.29
N LEU A 31 16.44 -6.42 -11.09
CA LEU A 31 17.80 -5.90 -10.85
C LEU A 31 18.93 -6.84 -11.32
N ARG A 32 18.63 -8.06 -11.75
CA ARG A 32 19.63 -8.97 -12.36
C ARG A 32 20.22 -8.48 -13.70
N LYS A 33 19.77 -7.36 -14.27
CA LYS A 33 20.28 -6.82 -15.55
C LYS A 33 20.86 -5.41 -15.51
N GLY A 34 20.81 -4.72 -14.38
CA GLY A 34 21.42 -3.41 -14.23
C GLY A 34 22.47 -3.45 -13.13
N GLU A 35 23.73 -3.19 -13.45
CA GLU A 35 24.73 -2.83 -12.45
C GLU A 35 24.18 -1.62 -11.69
N THR A 36 23.83 -1.79 -10.40
CA THR A 36 23.57 -0.65 -9.54
C THR A 36 24.89 0.11 -9.42
N SER A 37 24.86 1.42 -9.56
CA SER A 37 26.02 2.30 -9.46
C SER A 37 26.80 2.17 -8.13
N LEU A 38 26.36 1.31 -7.21
CA LEU A 38 26.88 1.15 -5.86
C LEU A 38 27.67 -0.14 -5.61
N GLY A 39 27.78 -1.05 -6.57
CA GLY A 39 28.62 -2.26 -6.45
C GLY A 39 28.28 -3.19 -5.28
N THR A 40 27.09 -3.08 -4.69
CA THR A 40 26.63 -3.96 -3.62
C THR A 40 25.91 -5.17 -4.19
N SER A 41 26.36 -6.38 -3.85
CA SER A 41 25.59 -7.60 -4.10
C SER A 41 24.40 -7.61 -3.15
N PHE A 42 23.19 -7.61 -3.71
CA PHE A 42 21.98 -7.83 -2.91
C PHE A 42 21.63 -9.31 -2.90
N GLU A 43 21.28 -9.82 -1.72
CA GLU A 43 20.61 -11.11 -1.62
C GLU A 43 19.34 -11.08 -2.47
N SER A 44 18.92 -12.21 -3.01
CA SER A 44 17.71 -12.30 -3.81
C SER A 44 16.74 -13.31 -3.19
N TYR A 45 15.45 -12.99 -3.23
CA TYR A 45 14.40 -13.91 -2.81
C TYR A 45 14.20 -15.04 -3.82
N PHE A 46 13.77 -16.18 -3.33
CA PHE A 46 13.15 -17.18 -4.21
C PHE A 46 11.86 -16.60 -4.78
N PRO A 47 11.63 -16.73 -6.10
CA PRO A 47 10.36 -16.31 -6.68
C PRO A 47 9.17 -17.01 -5.99
N LEU A 48 8.11 -16.28 -5.69
CA LEU A 48 6.95 -16.81 -4.98
C LEU A 48 6.33 -18.04 -5.66
N LYS A 49 6.41 -18.10 -6.99
CA LYS A 49 5.98 -19.27 -7.79
C LYS A 49 6.77 -20.56 -7.51
N GLU A 50 7.98 -20.45 -6.95
CA GLU A 50 8.86 -21.59 -6.63
C GLU A 50 8.68 -22.07 -5.18
N ILE A 51 7.90 -21.33 -4.36
CA ILE A 51 7.62 -21.65 -2.96
C ILE A 51 6.21 -22.23 -2.86
N ARG A 52 6.08 -23.30 -2.08
CA ARG A 52 4.78 -23.85 -1.69
C ARG A 52 4.76 -24.08 -0.19
N LEU A 53 3.65 -23.70 0.43
CA LEU A 53 3.42 -23.96 1.85
C LEU A 53 3.07 -25.46 2.03
N SER A 54 3.65 -26.07 3.05
CA SER A 54 3.24 -27.37 3.54
C SER A 54 2.11 -27.23 4.56
N ASP A 55 1.53 -28.39 4.97
CA ASP A 55 0.45 -28.41 5.96
C ASP A 55 0.79 -27.62 7.21
N GLY A 56 -0.18 -26.85 7.68
CA GLY A 56 -0.04 -26.00 8.85
C GLY A 56 -0.81 -24.68 8.74
N PRO A 57 -0.73 -23.84 9.79
CA PRO A 57 -1.58 -22.66 9.92
C PRO A 57 -1.39 -21.63 8.78
N PHE A 58 -0.23 -21.57 8.18
CA PHE A 58 0.01 -20.67 7.04
C PHE A 58 -0.66 -21.15 5.76
N LEU A 59 -0.69 -22.47 5.50
CA LEU A 59 -1.44 -23.03 4.38
C LEU A 59 -2.95 -22.84 4.58
N ASP A 60 -3.45 -23.09 5.79
CA ASP A 60 -4.86 -22.87 6.13
C ASP A 60 -5.27 -21.42 5.88
N LEU A 61 -4.42 -20.48 6.32
CA LEU A 61 -4.61 -19.05 6.11
C LEU A 61 -4.61 -18.69 4.62
N GLN A 62 -3.68 -19.25 3.84
CA GLN A 62 -3.63 -19.07 2.39
C GLN A 62 -4.90 -19.57 1.71
N GLN A 63 -5.42 -20.73 2.08
CA GLN A 63 -6.65 -21.28 1.50
C GLN A 63 -7.86 -20.38 1.82
N LYS A 64 -8.00 -19.92 3.07
CA LYS A 64 -9.07 -18.99 3.47
C LYS A 64 -8.96 -17.66 2.73
N GLY A 65 -7.76 -17.10 2.60
CA GLY A 65 -7.52 -15.89 1.82
C GLY A 65 -7.88 -16.06 0.34
N LYS A 66 -7.55 -17.22 -0.26
CA LYS A 66 -7.93 -17.54 -1.64
C LYS A 66 -9.45 -17.64 -1.81
N GLU A 67 -10.14 -18.38 -0.92
CA GLU A 67 -11.60 -18.50 -0.93
C GLU A 67 -12.25 -17.11 -0.87
N TYR A 68 -11.75 -16.23 -0.01
CA TYR A 68 -12.24 -14.87 0.11
C TYR A 68 -12.03 -14.06 -1.18
N LEU A 69 -10.83 -14.09 -1.78
CA LEU A 69 -10.56 -13.40 -3.05
C LEU A 69 -11.46 -13.91 -4.19
N LEU A 70 -11.77 -15.21 -4.20
CA LEU A 70 -12.70 -15.82 -5.15
C LEU A 70 -14.17 -15.51 -4.83
N TRP A 71 -14.53 -15.22 -3.59
CA TRP A 71 -15.87 -14.78 -3.21
C TRP A 71 -16.16 -13.35 -3.66
N LEU A 72 -15.14 -12.47 -3.68
CA LEU A 72 -15.31 -11.10 -4.13
C LEU A 72 -15.75 -11.03 -5.60
N ASN A 73 -16.77 -10.19 -5.88
CA ASN A 73 -17.24 -9.92 -7.23
C ASN A 73 -16.42 -8.78 -7.86
N PRO A 74 -15.64 -9.03 -8.92
CA PRO A 74 -14.87 -7.99 -9.59
C PRO A 74 -15.70 -6.82 -10.13
N ASP A 75 -16.94 -7.08 -10.58
CA ASP A 75 -17.82 -6.01 -11.11
C ASP A 75 -18.28 -5.04 -10.02
N SER A 76 -18.43 -5.52 -8.78
CA SER A 76 -18.71 -4.66 -7.63
C SER A 76 -17.52 -3.77 -7.28
N LEU A 77 -16.29 -4.28 -7.36
CA LEU A 77 -15.06 -3.51 -7.16
C LEU A 77 -14.82 -2.49 -8.29
N LEU A 78 -15.22 -2.82 -9.52
CA LEU A 78 -15.13 -1.94 -10.70
C LEU A 78 -16.24 -0.89 -10.77
N HIS A 79 -17.26 -0.96 -9.91
CA HIS A 79 -18.45 -0.12 -9.99
C HIS A 79 -18.12 1.37 -10.17
N PHE A 80 -17.37 1.94 -9.23
CA PHE A 80 -17.08 3.38 -9.25
C PHE A 80 -16.13 3.78 -10.38
N TYR A 81 -15.21 2.93 -10.81
CA TYR A 81 -14.33 3.18 -11.97
C TYR A 81 -15.14 3.31 -13.26
N ARG A 82 -16.14 2.44 -13.45
CA ARG A 82 -17.04 2.50 -14.61
C ARG A 82 -17.92 3.74 -14.59
N ILE A 83 -18.46 4.10 -13.41
CA ILE A 83 -19.28 5.32 -13.24
C ILE A 83 -18.45 6.57 -13.59
N GLU A 84 -17.24 6.72 -13.05
CA GLU A 84 -16.37 7.86 -13.32
C GLU A 84 -15.88 7.90 -14.79
N ALA A 85 -15.83 6.75 -15.46
CA ALA A 85 -15.59 6.63 -16.89
C ALA A 85 -16.84 6.86 -17.76
N ARG A 86 -18.00 7.15 -17.15
CA ARG A 86 -19.33 7.29 -17.82
C ARG A 86 -19.77 6.02 -18.53
N LEU A 87 -19.36 4.86 -18.03
CA LEU A 87 -19.81 3.55 -18.48
C LEU A 87 -20.87 3.01 -17.53
N SER A 88 -21.82 2.22 -18.05
CA SER A 88 -22.80 1.55 -17.21
C SER A 88 -22.12 0.56 -16.25
N SER A 89 -22.50 0.60 -14.97
CA SER A 89 -22.04 -0.38 -14.00
C SER A 89 -22.67 -1.75 -14.26
N LYS A 90 -21.94 -2.81 -13.98
CA LYS A 90 -22.38 -4.20 -14.15
C LYS A 90 -22.89 -4.82 -12.85
N ALA A 91 -22.53 -4.25 -11.71
CA ALA A 91 -23.00 -4.65 -10.38
C ALA A 91 -23.03 -3.44 -9.44
N GLY A 92 -23.77 -3.54 -8.34
CA GLY A 92 -23.73 -2.54 -7.27
C GLY A 92 -22.40 -2.56 -6.52
N PRO A 93 -22.04 -1.44 -5.83
CA PRO A 93 -20.81 -1.39 -5.04
C PRO A 93 -20.93 -2.23 -3.77
N TYR A 94 -19.80 -2.57 -3.18
CA TYR A 94 -19.78 -3.11 -1.83
C TYR A 94 -20.25 -2.05 -0.80
N ALA A 95 -20.89 -2.53 0.28
CA ALA A 95 -21.20 -1.72 1.45
C ALA A 95 -19.95 -1.35 2.25
N GLY A 96 -20.11 -0.56 3.30
CA GLY A 96 -19.00 -0.10 4.14
C GLY A 96 -18.24 1.03 3.50
N TRP A 97 -16.93 1.04 3.60
CA TRP A 97 -16.09 2.17 3.18
C TRP A 97 -16.22 2.56 1.70
N GLU A 98 -16.54 1.61 0.83
CA GLU A 98 -16.73 1.88 -0.60
C GLU A 98 -17.93 2.80 -0.88
N SER A 99 -18.98 2.71 -0.09
CA SER A 99 -20.27 3.38 -0.39
C SER A 99 -20.86 4.17 0.78
N GLN A 100 -20.28 4.07 1.98
CA GLN A 100 -20.78 4.72 3.18
C GLN A 100 -19.74 5.64 3.79
N ASP A 101 -20.19 6.78 4.33
CA ASP A 101 -19.36 7.63 5.17
C ASP A 101 -19.25 7.00 6.56
N VAL A 102 -18.08 6.48 6.89
CA VAL A 102 -17.81 5.81 8.17
C VAL A 102 -17.11 6.75 9.16
N TRP A 103 -16.39 7.77 8.64
CA TRP A 103 -15.50 8.62 9.43
C TRP A 103 -15.74 10.12 9.28
N GLY A 104 -16.80 10.54 8.59
CA GLY A 104 -17.02 11.94 8.26
C GLY A 104 -16.11 12.45 7.11
N ALA A 105 -15.44 11.54 6.40
CA ALA A 105 -14.58 11.86 5.28
C ALA A 105 -15.22 11.52 3.90
N GLY A 106 -16.47 11.09 3.93
CA GLY A 106 -17.14 10.50 2.78
C GLY A 106 -16.70 9.06 2.51
N PRO A 107 -17.28 8.38 1.50
CA PRO A 107 -16.91 7.01 1.15
C PRO A 107 -15.56 6.95 0.40
N LEU A 108 -14.80 5.87 0.66
CA LEU A 108 -13.52 5.57 -0.01
C LEU A 108 -13.76 4.85 -1.36
N ARG A 109 -14.41 5.53 -2.28
CA ARG A 109 -14.87 4.95 -3.55
C ARG A 109 -13.74 4.42 -4.42
N GLY A 110 -13.80 3.15 -4.79
CA GLY A 110 -12.76 2.47 -5.58
C GLY A 110 -11.50 2.13 -4.76
N GLY A 111 -11.56 2.17 -3.43
CA GLY A 111 -10.42 1.94 -2.55
C GLY A 111 -9.87 0.53 -2.59
N PHE A 112 -10.71 -0.47 -2.81
CA PHE A 112 -10.30 -1.86 -2.67
C PHE A 112 -9.79 -2.53 -3.95
N LEU A 113 -10.07 -1.97 -5.12
CA LEU A 113 -9.67 -2.62 -6.38
C LEU A 113 -8.15 -2.74 -6.54
N GLY A 114 -7.37 -1.72 -6.13
CA GLY A 114 -5.92 -1.79 -6.17
C GLY A 114 -5.35 -2.88 -5.26
N PHE A 115 -5.91 -3.02 -4.05
CA PHE A 115 -5.57 -4.14 -3.15
C PHE A 115 -5.95 -5.49 -3.74
N TYR A 116 -7.14 -5.59 -4.33
CA TYR A 116 -7.58 -6.82 -4.99
C TYR A 116 -6.62 -7.25 -6.09
N LEU A 117 -6.18 -6.33 -6.95
CA LEU A 117 -5.19 -6.62 -7.99
C LEU A 117 -3.88 -7.17 -7.40
N SER A 118 -3.31 -6.50 -6.39
CA SER A 118 -2.08 -6.96 -5.73
C SER A 118 -2.25 -8.34 -5.11
N SER A 119 -3.33 -8.53 -4.37
CA SER A 119 -3.57 -9.77 -3.62
C SER A 119 -3.86 -10.97 -4.53
N VAL A 120 -4.67 -10.77 -5.57
CA VAL A 120 -4.94 -11.83 -6.56
C VAL A 120 -3.68 -12.18 -7.33
N SER A 121 -2.81 -11.20 -7.64
CA SER A 121 -1.53 -11.44 -8.31
C SER A 121 -0.61 -12.31 -7.47
N MET A 122 -0.42 -11.97 -6.20
CA MET A 122 0.41 -12.75 -5.27
C MET A 122 -0.19 -14.12 -4.98
N MET A 123 -1.52 -14.21 -4.80
CA MET A 123 -2.21 -15.47 -4.57
C MET A 123 -2.09 -16.41 -5.78
N TYR A 124 -2.19 -15.88 -6.99
CA TYR A 124 -1.94 -16.66 -8.22
C TYR A 124 -0.51 -17.20 -8.25
N GLN A 125 0.49 -16.39 -7.95
CA GLN A 125 1.89 -16.82 -7.93
C GLN A 125 2.14 -17.93 -6.90
N SER A 126 1.58 -17.78 -5.70
CA SER A 126 1.77 -18.76 -4.62
C SER A 126 0.99 -20.05 -4.79
N THR A 127 -0.13 -20.06 -5.55
CA THR A 127 -1.01 -21.22 -5.68
C THR A 127 -1.08 -21.80 -7.10
N GLY A 128 -0.84 -21.00 -8.13
CA GLY A 128 -1.04 -21.38 -9.54
C GLY A 128 -2.51 -21.47 -9.96
N ASP A 129 -3.46 -20.96 -9.16
CA ASP A 129 -4.89 -21.08 -9.41
C ASP A 129 -5.33 -20.28 -10.65
N ARG A 130 -5.79 -20.98 -11.70
CA ARG A 130 -6.13 -20.37 -12.99
C ARG A 130 -7.34 -19.44 -12.95
N GLU A 131 -8.24 -19.60 -11.99
CA GLU A 131 -9.39 -18.72 -11.83
C GLU A 131 -8.95 -17.32 -11.37
N LEU A 132 -7.96 -17.24 -10.49
CA LEU A 132 -7.36 -15.97 -10.08
C LEU A 132 -6.75 -15.23 -11.29
N LEU A 133 -6.02 -15.94 -12.15
CA LEU A 133 -5.46 -15.35 -13.38
C LEU A 133 -6.56 -14.88 -14.34
N ARG A 134 -7.64 -15.65 -14.49
CA ARG A 134 -8.79 -15.27 -15.31
C ARG A 134 -9.42 -13.97 -14.81
N ARG A 135 -9.56 -13.82 -13.49
CA ARG A 135 -10.10 -12.60 -12.85
C ARG A 135 -9.19 -11.40 -13.04
N LEU A 136 -7.87 -11.56 -12.90
CA LEU A 136 -6.91 -10.49 -13.18
C LEU A 136 -7.05 -9.98 -14.62
N LYS A 137 -7.05 -10.87 -15.60
CA LYS A 137 -7.23 -10.50 -17.03
C LYS A 137 -8.55 -9.78 -17.27
N TYR A 138 -9.63 -10.23 -16.62
CA TYR A 138 -10.92 -9.57 -16.70
C TYR A 138 -10.86 -8.15 -16.14
N VAL A 139 -10.33 -7.97 -14.95
CA VAL A 139 -10.21 -6.64 -14.30
C VAL A 139 -9.35 -5.70 -15.13
N LEU A 140 -8.20 -6.16 -15.63
CA LEU A 140 -7.33 -5.34 -16.49
C LEU A 140 -8.03 -4.90 -17.78
N LYS A 141 -8.80 -5.79 -18.41
CA LYS A 141 -9.62 -5.43 -19.59
C LYS A 141 -10.63 -4.33 -19.26
N GLU A 142 -11.32 -4.43 -18.13
CA GLU A 142 -12.30 -3.43 -17.68
C GLU A 142 -11.65 -2.09 -17.31
N LEU A 143 -10.50 -2.11 -16.63
CA LEU A 143 -9.74 -0.90 -16.30
C LEU A 143 -9.23 -0.21 -17.56
N LYS A 144 -8.76 -0.97 -18.55
CA LYS A 144 -8.36 -0.44 -19.85
C LYS A 144 -9.54 0.28 -20.53
N LEU A 145 -10.72 -0.34 -20.55
CA LEU A 145 -11.93 0.28 -21.10
C LEU A 145 -12.30 1.59 -20.37
N CYS A 146 -12.21 1.60 -19.03
CA CYS A 146 -12.48 2.81 -18.25
C CYS A 146 -11.48 3.93 -18.57
N GLN A 147 -10.20 3.62 -18.67
CA GLN A 147 -9.16 4.59 -18.98
C GLN A 147 -9.26 5.13 -20.41
N GLU A 148 -9.58 4.28 -21.39
CA GLU A 148 -9.77 4.66 -22.80
C GLU A 148 -11.02 5.53 -23.00
N ALA A 149 -12.10 5.25 -22.26
CA ALA A 149 -13.30 6.08 -22.29
C ALA A 149 -13.05 7.52 -21.82
N GLY A 150 -12.15 7.69 -20.84
CA GLY A 150 -11.73 8.99 -20.32
C GLY A 150 -10.77 9.77 -21.23
N LYS A 151 -10.01 9.08 -22.06
CA LYS A 151 -9.02 9.59 -23.05
C LYS A 151 -7.80 10.33 -22.46
N ASP A 152 -7.77 10.62 -21.16
CA ASP A 152 -6.76 11.44 -20.49
C ASP A 152 -5.76 10.66 -19.61
N GLY A 153 -5.98 9.37 -19.41
CA GLY A 153 -5.14 8.53 -18.53
C GLY A 153 -5.67 8.40 -17.09
N PHE A 154 -6.63 9.23 -16.67
CA PHE A 154 -7.27 9.15 -15.37
C PHE A 154 -7.94 7.79 -15.12
N LEU A 155 -7.72 7.21 -13.95
CA LEU A 155 -8.28 5.90 -13.60
C LEU A 155 -8.50 5.80 -12.08
N LEU A 156 -9.57 6.42 -11.56
CA LEU A 156 -9.96 6.37 -10.16
C LEU A 156 -11.48 6.24 -10.03
N GLY A 157 -11.92 5.67 -8.91
CA GLY A 157 -13.34 5.59 -8.53
C GLY A 157 -13.85 6.80 -7.71
N VAL A 158 -13.01 7.79 -7.47
CA VAL A 158 -13.36 8.99 -6.69
C VAL A 158 -14.40 9.81 -7.41
N LYS A 159 -15.53 10.11 -6.76
CA LYS A 159 -16.61 10.91 -7.34
C LYS A 159 -16.10 12.29 -7.77
N GLY A 160 -16.27 12.61 -9.05
CA GLY A 160 -15.79 13.88 -9.60
C GLY A 160 -14.26 14.04 -9.51
N GLY A 161 -13.52 12.95 -9.49
CA GLY A 161 -12.07 12.95 -9.27
C GLY A 161 -11.28 13.81 -10.24
N ARG A 162 -11.71 13.93 -11.49
CA ARG A 162 -11.08 14.85 -12.48
C ARG A 162 -11.20 16.31 -12.07
N GLU A 163 -12.36 16.72 -11.55
CA GLU A 163 -12.57 18.10 -11.06
C GLU A 163 -11.76 18.36 -9.82
N LEU A 164 -11.81 17.44 -8.85
CA LEU A 164 -11.00 17.48 -7.63
C LEU A 164 -9.52 17.75 -7.96
N PHE A 165 -8.94 16.97 -8.86
CA PHE A 165 -7.52 17.13 -9.20
C PHE A 165 -7.23 18.34 -10.08
N ARG A 166 -8.21 18.87 -10.84
CA ARG A 166 -8.07 20.18 -11.49
C ARG A 166 -8.01 21.33 -10.48
N GLU A 167 -8.83 21.28 -9.43
CA GLU A 167 -8.73 22.24 -8.32
C GLU A 167 -7.38 22.17 -7.63
N VAL A 168 -6.93 20.95 -7.27
CA VAL A 168 -5.60 20.71 -6.69
C VAL A 168 -4.52 21.30 -7.61
N ALA A 169 -4.52 20.98 -8.90
CA ALA A 169 -3.53 21.47 -9.87
C ALA A 169 -3.55 23.00 -10.04
N SER A 170 -4.67 23.66 -9.73
CA SER A 170 -4.74 25.13 -9.69
C SER A 170 -4.17 25.74 -8.40
N GLY A 171 -3.62 24.93 -7.50
CA GLY A 171 -3.10 25.36 -6.20
C GLY A 171 -4.16 25.52 -5.11
N LYS A 172 -5.42 25.18 -5.37
CA LYS A 172 -6.49 25.18 -4.38
C LYS A 172 -6.47 23.88 -3.59
N ILE A 173 -5.62 23.80 -2.57
CA ILE A 173 -5.39 22.60 -1.79
C ILE A 173 -5.87 22.81 -0.36
N LYS A 174 -6.90 22.08 0.06
CA LYS A 174 -7.38 22.00 1.44
C LYS A 174 -7.18 20.57 1.93
N THR A 175 -6.22 20.37 2.80
CA THR A 175 -5.86 19.04 3.29
C THR A 175 -5.98 18.93 4.79
N ASN A 176 -6.39 17.77 5.22
CA ASN A 176 -6.17 17.19 6.53
C ASN A 176 -5.90 15.69 6.35
N ASN A 177 -5.52 15.00 7.39
CA ASN A 177 -5.58 13.55 7.40
C ASN A 177 -6.97 13.16 7.95
N PRO A 178 -8.00 12.78 7.13
CA PRO A 178 -7.82 11.93 5.93
C PRO A 178 -8.24 12.53 4.58
N THR A 179 -8.46 13.84 4.40
CA THR A 179 -9.09 14.36 3.18
C THR A 179 -8.24 15.34 2.37
N VAL A 180 -8.47 15.36 1.04
CA VAL A 180 -8.06 16.43 0.11
C VAL A 180 -9.33 17.01 -0.51
N ASN A 181 -9.57 18.32 -0.33
CA ASN A 181 -10.74 19.04 -0.86
C ASN A 181 -12.08 18.30 -0.59
N GLY A 182 -12.19 17.65 0.58
CA GLY A 182 -13.36 16.89 1.00
C GLY A 182 -13.46 15.46 0.46
N ALA A 183 -12.53 14.99 -0.35
CA ALA A 183 -12.48 13.58 -0.77
C ALA A 183 -11.51 12.77 0.12
N TRP A 184 -11.95 11.58 0.52
CA TRP A 184 -11.15 10.71 1.37
C TRP A 184 -9.96 10.12 0.61
N ALA A 185 -8.74 10.45 1.06
CA ALA A 185 -7.46 9.90 0.67
C ALA A 185 -7.24 9.66 -0.84
N PRO A 186 -7.52 10.64 -1.75
CA PRO A 186 -7.51 10.37 -3.20
C PRO A 186 -6.12 10.02 -3.74
N VAL A 187 -5.02 10.52 -3.13
CA VAL A 187 -3.65 10.16 -3.51
C VAL A 187 -3.29 8.73 -3.08
N TYR A 188 -3.83 8.29 -1.94
CA TYR A 188 -3.72 6.89 -1.50
C TYR A 188 -4.38 5.93 -2.51
N LEU A 189 -5.52 6.31 -3.09
CA LEU A 189 -6.19 5.50 -4.10
C LEU A 189 -5.36 5.38 -5.38
N ILE A 190 -4.66 6.45 -5.79
CA ILE A 190 -3.67 6.38 -6.88
C ILE A 190 -2.56 5.39 -6.52
N ASN A 191 -1.97 5.50 -5.33
CA ASN A 191 -0.91 4.60 -4.86
C ASN A 191 -1.35 3.13 -4.94
N LYS A 192 -2.53 2.79 -4.39
CA LYS A 192 -3.00 1.40 -4.38
C LYS A 192 -3.28 0.86 -5.78
N MET A 193 -3.79 1.68 -6.68
CA MET A 193 -3.98 1.28 -8.09
C MET A 193 -2.64 1.07 -8.80
N LEU A 194 -1.66 1.96 -8.60
CA LEU A 194 -0.33 1.79 -9.18
C LEU A 194 0.35 0.50 -8.68
N LEU A 195 0.31 0.23 -7.37
CA LEU A 195 0.85 -1.01 -6.79
C LEU A 195 0.13 -2.25 -7.32
N GLY A 196 -1.20 -2.20 -7.45
CA GLY A 196 -1.98 -3.31 -7.99
C GLY A 196 -1.65 -3.63 -9.45
N LEU A 197 -1.52 -2.62 -10.29
CA LEU A 197 -1.14 -2.77 -11.70
C LEU A 197 0.32 -3.24 -11.85
N SER A 198 1.22 -2.71 -11.01
CA SER A 198 2.62 -3.16 -10.94
C SER A 198 2.71 -4.64 -10.59
N ALA A 199 1.95 -5.09 -9.57
CA ALA A 199 1.90 -6.49 -9.18
C ALA A 199 1.37 -7.39 -10.29
N ALA A 200 0.32 -7.01 -11.00
CA ALA A 200 -0.22 -7.77 -12.13
C ALA A 200 0.81 -7.92 -13.26
N TYR A 201 1.58 -6.87 -13.55
CA TYR A 201 2.65 -6.91 -14.56
C TYR A 201 3.82 -7.76 -14.11
N THR A 202 4.36 -7.50 -12.91
CA THR A 202 5.63 -8.08 -12.44
C THR A 202 5.48 -9.51 -11.92
N GLN A 203 4.36 -9.81 -11.21
CA GLN A 203 4.11 -11.13 -10.65
C GLN A 203 3.48 -12.10 -11.67
N CYS A 204 2.57 -11.62 -12.50
CA CYS A 204 1.77 -12.48 -13.37
C CYS A 204 2.13 -12.39 -14.86
N ASP A 205 3.16 -11.59 -15.20
CA ASP A 205 3.60 -11.34 -16.58
C ASP A 205 2.46 -10.83 -17.50
N LEU A 206 1.48 -10.12 -16.93
CA LEU A 206 0.36 -9.54 -17.67
C LEU A 206 0.78 -8.23 -18.31
N LYS A 207 1.30 -8.31 -19.54
CA LYS A 207 1.87 -7.17 -20.29
C LYS A 207 0.89 -6.01 -20.47
N GLU A 208 -0.40 -6.29 -20.52
CA GLU A 208 -1.46 -5.31 -20.62
C GLU A 208 -1.59 -4.37 -19.41
N ALA A 209 -1.05 -4.75 -18.25
CA ALA A 209 -1.08 -3.91 -17.05
C ALA A 209 -0.14 -2.70 -17.16
N LEU A 210 1.02 -2.85 -17.80
CA LEU A 210 2.03 -1.79 -17.89
C LEU A 210 1.53 -0.52 -18.59
N PRO A 211 0.87 -0.57 -19.77
CA PRO A 211 0.32 0.65 -20.38
C PRO A 211 -0.72 1.37 -19.52
N ILE A 212 -1.54 0.63 -18.78
CA ILE A 212 -2.55 1.21 -17.87
C ILE A 212 -1.85 1.92 -16.70
N LEU A 213 -0.87 1.24 -16.10
CA LEU A 213 -0.02 1.77 -15.03
C LEU A 213 0.66 3.08 -15.45
N VAL A 214 1.38 3.04 -16.56
CA VAL A 214 2.15 4.20 -17.07
C VAL A 214 1.23 5.39 -17.36
N ARG A 215 0.09 5.18 -17.99
CA ARG A 215 -0.86 6.27 -18.29
C ARG A 215 -1.42 6.91 -17.02
N LEU A 216 -1.74 6.12 -15.98
CA LEU A 216 -2.22 6.67 -14.71
C LEU A 216 -1.13 7.47 -14.00
N ALA A 217 0.10 6.93 -13.92
CA ALA A 217 1.22 7.62 -13.30
C ALA A 217 1.59 8.90 -14.06
N ASP A 218 1.60 8.86 -15.39
CA ASP A 218 1.89 10.01 -16.25
C ASP A 218 0.80 11.09 -16.13
N TRP A 219 -0.48 10.68 -16.08
CA TRP A 219 -1.59 11.59 -15.84
C TRP A 219 -1.43 12.35 -14.52
N PHE A 220 -1.20 11.68 -13.41
CA PHE A 220 -1.05 12.36 -12.12
C PHE A 220 0.22 13.22 -12.08
N GLY A 221 1.33 12.73 -12.65
CA GLY A 221 2.57 13.49 -12.78
C GLY A 221 2.39 14.78 -13.59
N SER A 222 1.94 14.66 -14.85
CA SER A 222 1.90 15.78 -15.79
C SER A 222 0.71 16.72 -15.59
N GLN A 223 -0.46 16.19 -15.19
CA GLN A 223 -1.66 17.00 -15.04
C GLN A 223 -1.83 17.61 -13.65
N VAL A 224 -1.13 17.07 -12.63
CA VAL A 224 -1.23 17.54 -11.25
C VAL A 224 0.13 17.98 -10.71
N LEU A 225 1.11 17.07 -10.59
CA LEU A 225 2.37 17.38 -9.92
C LEU A 225 3.18 18.47 -10.62
N ASP A 226 3.22 18.49 -11.96
CA ASP A 226 3.94 19.52 -12.73
C ASP A 226 3.29 20.91 -12.67
N LYS A 227 2.05 21.00 -12.20
CA LYS A 227 1.35 22.28 -11.99
C LYS A 227 1.56 22.89 -10.60
N LEU A 228 2.12 22.10 -9.68
CA LEU A 228 2.31 22.47 -8.28
C LEU A 228 3.77 22.85 -7.98
N THR A 229 3.96 23.76 -7.03
CA THR A 229 5.28 23.94 -6.39
C THR A 229 5.60 22.77 -5.47
N ASP A 230 6.86 22.62 -5.06
CA ASP A 230 7.25 21.57 -4.10
C ASP A 230 6.53 21.76 -2.74
N GLU A 231 6.28 23.00 -2.30
CA GLU A 231 5.55 23.32 -1.07
C GLU A 231 4.07 22.89 -1.17
N GLN A 232 3.45 23.12 -2.33
CA GLN A 232 2.07 22.70 -2.58
C GLN A 232 1.95 21.17 -2.61
N ILE A 233 2.97 20.46 -3.15
CA ILE A 233 3.01 19.00 -3.07
C ILE A 233 3.16 18.56 -1.61
N GLN A 234 4.04 19.19 -0.81
CA GLN A 234 4.14 18.85 0.61
C GLN A 234 2.83 19.12 1.36
N GLN A 235 2.08 20.16 1.01
CA GLN A 235 0.73 20.40 1.53
C GLN A 235 -0.23 19.25 1.12
N LEU A 236 -0.18 18.79 -0.12
CA LEU A 236 -0.99 17.66 -0.58
C LEU A 236 -0.67 16.38 0.21
N LEU A 237 0.59 16.15 0.57
CA LEU A 237 1.06 14.99 1.32
C LEU A 237 0.69 14.99 2.81
N ILE A 238 0.06 16.04 3.35
CA ILE A 238 -0.54 16.00 4.70
C ILE A 238 -1.63 14.95 4.77
N CYS A 239 -2.43 14.78 3.70
CA CYS A 239 -3.40 13.71 3.59
C CYS A 239 -2.70 12.36 3.40
N GLU A 240 -3.32 11.31 3.91
CA GLU A 240 -2.86 9.93 3.70
C GLU A 240 -2.62 9.66 2.21
N HIS A 241 -1.41 9.16 1.89
CA HIS A 241 -0.99 8.90 0.52
C HIS A 241 -0.26 7.56 0.34
N GLY A 242 -0.19 6.74 1.40
CA GLY A 242 0.49 5.45 1.37
C GLY A 242 1.96 5.58 1.00
N SER A 243 2.45 4.66 0.20
CA SER A 243 3.79 4.67 -0.39
C SER A 243 3.78 5.19 -1.84
N ILE A 244 3.16 6.35 -2.10
CA ILE A 244 3.07 6.90 -3.47
C ILE A 244 4.46 7.16 -4.07
N ASN A 245 5.43 7.54 -3.26
CA ASN A 245 6.84 7.68 -3.64
C ASN A 245 7.44 6.34 -4.12
N GLU A 246 7.15 5.22 -3.42
CA GLU A 246 7.53 3.86 -3.84
C GLU A 246 6.95 3.53 -5.21
N SER A 247 5.64 3.77 -5.41
CA SER A 247 4.98 3.49 -6.68
C SER A 247 5.62 4.21 -7.86
N TYR A 248 6.03 5.46 -7.68
CA TYR A 248 6.71 6.21 -8.75
C TYR A 248 8.13 5.72 -9.03
N VAL A 249 8.87 5.29 -8.00
CA VAL A 249 10.16 4.60 -8.22
C VAL A 249 9.95 3.28 -8.95
N GLU A 250 8.88 2.53 -8.65
CA GLU A 250 8.54 1.30 -9.40
C GLU A 250 8.25 1.57 -10.87
N VAL A 251 7.47 2.60 -11.18
CA VAL A 251 7.21 2.97 -12.58
C VAL A 251 8.50 3.37 -13.30
N TYR A 252 9.42 4.08 -12.62
CA TYR A 252 10.77 4.35 -13.14
C TYR A 252 11.54 3.06 -13.41
N GLU A 253 11.58 2.14 -12.47
CA GLU A 253 12.25 0.84 -12.60
C GLU A 253 11.74 0.03 -13.80
N LEU A 254 10.41 0.03 -14.01
CA LEU A 254 9.77 -0.72 -15.09
C LEU A 254 9.93 -0.07 -16.47
N THR A 255 10.15 1.24 -16.53
CA THR A 255 10.12 1.99 -17.79
C THR A 255 11.46 2.62 -18.19
N GLY A 256 12.37 2.83 -17.22
CA GLY A 256 13.60 3.61 -17.38
C GLY A 256 13.36 5.12 -17.59
N GLN A 257 12.13 5.60 -17.51
CA GLN A 257 11.80 6.99 -17.81
C GLN A 257 12.05 7.90 -16.59
N LYS A 258 13.08 8.70 -16.65
CA LYS A 258 13.58 9.54 -15.55
C LYS A 258 12.51 10.44 -14.91
N ARG A 259 11.52 10.92 -15.66
CA ARG A 259 10.44 11.77 -15.13
C ARG A 259 9.71 11.13 -13.93
N PHE A 260 9.55 9.80 -13.91
CA PHE A 260 8.90 9.11 -12.79
C PHE A 260 9.77 9.17 -11.52
N LEU A 261 11.09 9.07 -11.65
CA LEU A 261 12.00 9.25 -10.53
C LEU A 261 12.04 10.71 -10.04
N ASP A 262 11.94 11.68 -10.96
CA ASP A 262 11.86 13.11 -10.64
C ASP A 262 10.55 13.43 -9.87
N TRP A 263 9.42 12.85 -10.26
CA TRP A 263 8.17 12.96 -9.50
C TRP A 263 8.24 12.22 -8.15
N ALA A 264 8.87 11.03 -8.09
CA ALA A 264 9.10 10.33 -6.82
C ALA A 264 9.87 11.20 -5.83
N ARG A 265 10.90 11.93 -6.28
CA ARG A 265 11.66 12.88 -5.45
C ARG A 265 10.75 13.92 -4.80
N ARG A 266 9.83 14.49 -5.56
CA ARG A 266 8.89 15.52 -5.07
C ARG A 266 7.82 14.96 -4.12
N LEU A 267 7.50 13.66 -4.26
CA LEU A 267 6.55 12.92 -3.44
C LEU A 267 7.15 12.36 -2.13
N ASN A 268 8.44 12.59 -1.87
CA ASN A 268 9.03 12.25 -0.58
C ASN A 268 8.61 13.26 0.49
N ASP A 269 7.87 12.80 1.48
CA ASP A 269 7.32 13.61 2.57
C ASP A 269 8.43 14.17 3.48
N ARG A 270 8.72 15.46 3.37
CA ARG A 270 9.78 16.16 4.12
C ARG A 270 9.54 16.18 5.63
N ALA A 271 8.27 16.19 6.06
CA ALA A 271 7.93 16.19 7.48
C ALA A 271 8.40 14.91 8.19
N MET A 272 8.55 13.80 7.42
CA MET A 272 9.01 12.53 7.94
C MET A 272 10.49 12.28 7.67
N TRP A 273 10.93 12.30 6.41
CA TRP A 273 12.30 11.86 6.13
C TRP A 273 13.37 12.78 6.67
N VAL A 274 13.15 14.11 6.71
CA VAL A 274 14.17 15.07 7.17
C VAL A 274 14.55 14.83 8.64
N PRO A 275 13.61 14.94 9.63
CA PRO A 275 13.97 14.75 11.03
C PRO A 275 14.42 13.32 11.33
N LEU A 276 13.86 12.33 10.65
CA LEU A 276 14.22 10.92 10.89
C LEU A 276 15.59 10.57 10.29
N SER A 277 16.03 11.22 9.20
CA SER A 277 17.41 11.07 8.73
C SER A 277 18.44 11.58 9.74
N GLU A 278 18.06 12.51 10.60
CA GLU A 278 18.86 13.04 11.71
C GLU A 278 18.69 12.24 13.01
N GLY A 279 17.90 11.16 13.01
CA GLY A 279 17.65 10.30 14.18
C GLY A 279 16.67 10.91 15.21
N LYS A 280 15.89 11.92 14.84
CA LYS A 280 14.90 12.55 15.73
C LYS A 280 13.60 11.76 15.73
N ASP A 281 13.12 11.37 16.91
CA ASP A 281 11.80 10.75 17.09
C ASP A 281 10.71 11.82 17.07
N VAL A 282 9.98 11.90 15.96
CA VAL A 282 8.88 12.84 15.74
C VAL A 282 7.53 12.14 15.59
N LEU A 283 7.46 10.85 15.94
CA LEU A 283 6.31 9.99 15.60
C LEU A 283 5.10 10.20 16.52
N PHE A 284 5.29 10.68 17.74
CA PHE A 284 4.20 10.83 18.70
C PHE A 284 2.99 11.58 18.11
N GLY A 285 1.81 10.96 18.23
CA GLY A 285 0.54 11.54 17.79
C GLY A 285 0.25 11.39 16.29
N TRP A 286 1.19 10.90 15.49
CA TRP A 286 0.93 10.63 14.08
C TRP A 286 0.19 9.31 13.88
N HIS A 287 -0.72 9.29 12.92
CA HIS A 287 -1.42 8.08 12.49
C HIS A 287 -0.41 7.09 11.87
N ALA A 288 -0.21 5.96 12.53
CA ALA A 288 0.91 5.06 12.24
C ALA A 288 0.87 4.49 10.81
N ASN A 289 -0.31 3.97 10.40
CA ASN A 289 -0.46 3.37 9.07
C ASN A 289 -0.27 4.39 7.93
N THR A 290 -0.50 5.69 8.17
CA THR A 290 -0.18 6.75 7.21
C THR A 290 1.33 6.92 7.03
N GLN A 291 2.12 6.74 8.11
CA GLN A 291 3.55 7.04 8.06
C GLN A 291 4.39 5.84 7.60
N ILE A 292 4.15 4.65 8.14
CA ILE A 292 5.01 3.47 7.94
C ILE A 292 5.29 3.16 6.45
N PRO A 293 4.31 3.15 5.54
CA PRO A 293 4.54 2.80 4.13
C PRO A 293 5.52 3.72 3.39
N LYS A 294 5.64 4.99 3.82
CA LYS A 294 6.53 5.98 3.19
C LYS A 294 7.99 5.55 3.23
N PHE A 295 8.38 4.82 4.30
CA PHE A 295 9.78 4.43 4.53
C PHE A 295 10.24 3.29 3.63
N THR A 296 9.36 2.43 3.17
CA THR A 296 9.65 1.50 2.08
C THR A 296 9.97 2.28 0.80
N GLY A 297 9.21 3.34 0.52
CA GLY A 297 9.48 4.23 -0.62
C GLY A 297 10.78 5.00 -0.48
N PHE A 298 11.13 5.49 0.72
CA PHE A 298 12.44 6.16 0.96
C PHE A 298 13.59 5.18 0.73
N HIS A 299 13.51 3.96 1.27
CA HIS A 299 14.52 2.93 1.01
C HIS A 299 14.64 2.64 -0.48
N LYS A 300 13.53 2.45 -1.19
CA LYS A 300 13.52 2.18 -2.63
C LYS A 300 14.10 3.36 -3.42
N TYR A 301 13.78 4.60 -3.04
CA TYR A 301 14.35 5.79 -3.67
C TYR A 301 15.89 5.85 -3.50
N TYR A 302 16.40 5.53 -2.29
CA TYR A 302 17.85 5.37 -2.06
C TYR A 302 18.48 4.35 -3.00
N MET A 303 17.84 3.21 -3.24
CA MET A 303 18.38 2.14 -4.09
C MET A 303 18.67 2.61 -5.52
N PHE A 304 17.92 3.56 -6.04
CA PHE A 304 18.10 4.09 -7.40
C PHE A 304 18.89 5.39 -7.45
N THR A 305 19.02 6.12 -6.37
CA THR A 305 19.70 7.44 -6.35
C THR A 305 21.02 7.44 -5.61
N GLY A 306 21.24 6.51 -4.70
CA GLY A 306 22.37 6.50 -3.78
C GLY A 306 22.30 7.56 -2.67
N ASP A 307 21.21 8.33 -2.56
CA ASP A 307 21.07 9.38 -1.54
C ASP A 307 20.87 8.76 -0.15
N ARG A 308 21.95 8.77 0.62
CA ARG A 308 22.04 8.13 1.94
C ARG A 308 21.07 8.72 2.99
N ALA A 309 20.61 9.95 2.82
CA ALA A 309 19.67 10.55 3.75
C ALA A 309 18.37 9.74 3.83
N PHE A 310 17.90 9.20 2.71
CA PHE A 310 16.70 8.36 2.66
C PHE A 310 16.92 6.97 3.28
N LEU A 311 18.10 6.37 3.12
CA LEU A 311 18.45 5.13 3.84
C LEU A 311 18.51 5.36 5.35
N LEU A 312 19.12 6.47 5.79
CA LEU A 312 19.18 6.83 7.20
C LEU A 312 17.78 7.07 7.77
N ALA A 313 16.91 7.78 7.04
CA ALA A 313 15.52 7.99 7.46
C ALA A 313 14.78 6.66 7.65
N ALA A 314 14.89 5.74 6.71
CA ALA A 314 14.25 4.42 6.78
C ALA A 314 14.80 3.57 7.94
N THR A 315 16.13 3.55 8.12
CA THR A 315 16.78 2.79 9.19
C THR A 315 16.48 3.36 10.58
N ASN A 316 16.56 4.68 10.73
CA ASN A 316 16.27 5.35 12.00
C ASN A 316 14.79 5.20 12.38
N PHE A 317 13.87 5.35 11.41
CA PHE A 317 12.46 5.08 11.64
C PHE A 317 12.22 3.66 12.17
N TRP A 318 12.78 2.65 11.50
CA TRP A 318 12.64 1.26 11.92
C TRP A 318 13.17 1.05 13.35
N ASN A 319 14.35 1.59 13.67
CA ASN A 319 14.94 1.51 15.01
C ASN A 319 14.07 2.19 16.07
N ILE A 320 13.57 3.39 15.78
CA ILE A 320 12.72 4.18 16.67
C ILE A 320 11.41 3.43 16.95
N VAL A 321 10.71 2.95 15.91
CA VAL A 321 9.47 2.19 16.09
C VAL A 321 9.72 0.93 16.91
N LYS A 322 10.76 0.15 16.58
CA LYS A 322 11.10 -1.06 17.30
C LYS A 322 11.42 -0.80 18.79
N GLN A 323 12.11 0.30 19.09
CA GLN A 323 12.57 0.59 20.46
C GLN A 323 11.53 1.32 21.32
N ASN A 324 10.75 2.23 20.71
CA ASN A 324 9.91 3.17 21.45
C ASN A 324 8.40 2.94 21.29
N HIS A 325 7.95 2.23 20.24
CA HIS A 325 6.54 2.16 19.87
C HIS A 325 6.03 0.73 19.65
N THR A 326 6.86 -0.30 19.87
CA THR A 326 6.50 -1.69 19.59
C THR A 326 6.03 -2.42 20.85
N TRP A 327 4.90 -3.08 20.74
CA TRP A 327 4.37 -4.01 21.75
C TRP A 327 5.21 -5.29 21.80
N VAL A 328 5.08 -6.05 22.89
CA VAL A 328 5.82 -7.31 23.10
C VAL A 328 5.58 -8.32 21.96
N ILE A 329 4.39 -8.33 21.37
CA ILE A 329 4.01 -9.19 20.24
C ILE A 329 4.56 -8.73 18.87
N GLY A 330 5.21 -7.56 18.79
CA GLY A 330 5.81 -7.04 17.57
C GLY A 330 4.97 -5.96 16.86
N GLY A 331 3.69 -5.81 17.20
CA GLY A 331 2.84 -4.75 16.66
C GLY A 331 3.17 -3.37 17.25
N ASN A 332 2.64 -2.31 16.67
CA ASN A 332 2.84 -0.93 17.11
C ASN A 332 1.54 -0.13 17.07
N SER A 333 1.54 1.05 17.64
CA SER A 333 0.41 1.97 17.78
C SER A 333 -0.69 1.56 18.78
N THR A 334 -1.54 2.51 19.12
CA THR A 334 -2.80 2.30 19.85
C THR A 334 -3.83 3.30 19.34
N GLY A 335 -5.04 2.83 19.00
CA GLY A 335 -6.04 3.67 18.36
C GLY A 335 -5.50 4.29 17.07
N GLU A 336 -4.78 3.50 16.28
CA GLU A 336 -4.19 3.88 14.98
C GLU A 336 -3.02 4.89 15.06
N HIS A 337 -2.62 5.38 16.26
CA HIS A 337 -1.60 6.43 16.41
C HIS A 337 -0.38 5.96 17.20
N PHE A 338 0.79 6.52 16.87
CA PHE A 338 1.98 6.34 17.68
C PHE A 338 1.81 7.04 19.02
N PHE A 339 2.07 6.31 20.11
CA PHE A 339 2.03 6.83 21.47
C PHE A 339 3.41 7.28 21.95
N SER A 340 3.43 8.16 22.97
CA SER A 340 4.71 8.58 23.57
C SER A 340 5.28 7.46 24.45
N LYS A 341 6.61 7.46 24.59
CA LYS A 341 7.29 6.51 25.49
C LYS A 341 6.80 6.62 26.96
N LYS A 342 6.32 7.79 27.36
CA LYS A 342 5.77 8.03 28.71
C LYS A 342 4.41 7.37 28.92
N GLU A 343 3.64 7.19 27.84
CA GLU A 343 2.29 6.60 27.86
C GLU A 343 2.29 5.10 27.58
N PHE A 344 3.47 4.50 27.41
CA PHE A 344 3.61 3.12 26.92
C PHE A 344 2.77 2.13 27.71
N ILE A 345 2.85 2.14 29.05
CA ILE A 345 2.13 1.18 29.91
C ILE A 345 0.61 1.37 29.76
N ASP A 346 0.11 2.60 29.86
CA ASP A 346 -1.33 2.90 29.79
C ASP A 346 -1.89 2.52 28.41
N ARG A 347 -1.15 2.80 27.36
CA ARG A 347 -1.56 2.51 25.99
C ARG A 347 -1.55 1.03 25.64
N MET A 348 -0.62 0.26 26.21
CA MET A 348 -0.57 -1.19 26.00
C MET A 348 -1.75 -1.95 26.63
N LEU A 349 -2.44 -1.37 27.58
CA LEU A 349 -3.65 -1.95 28.18
C LEU A 349 -4.94 -1.56 27.43
N HIS A 350 -4.82 -0.75 26.39
CA HIS A 350 -5.99 -0.27 25.65
C HIS A 350 -6.50 -1.33 24.66
N ILE A 351 -7.82 -1.49 24.58
CA ILE A 351 -8.46 -2.52 23.74
C ILE A 351 -8.28 -2.28 22.24
N SER A 352 -7.99 -1.03 21.81
CA SER A 352 -7.62 -0.68 20.44
C SER A 352 -6.12 -0.85 20.24
N GLY A 353 -5.62 -2.05 20.55
CA GLY A 353 -4.20 -2.42 20.51
C GLY A 353 -3.57 -2.32 19.13
N PRO A 354 -2.42 -2.95 18.89
CA PRO A 354 -1.68 -2.75 17.67
C PRO A 354 -2.47 -3.20 16.44
N GLU A 355 -2.43 -2.39 15.39
CA GLU A 355 -3.12 -2.64 14.13
C GLU A 355 -2.29 -3.56 13.23
N THR A 356 -2.93 -4.58 12.63
CA THR A 356 -2.24 -5.53 11.74
C THR A 356 -1.69 -4.88 10.46
N CYS A 357 -2.32 -3.83 9.93
CA CYS A 357 -1.82 -3.07 8.78
C CYS A 357 -0.43 -2.47 9.07
N ASN A 358 -0.26 -1.90 10.27
CA ASN A 358 1.02 -1.34 10.70
C ASN A 358 2.10 -2.41 10.74
N SER A 359 1.78 -3.57 11.28
CA SER A 359 2.71 -4.70 11.37
C SER A 359 3.13 -5.21 10.01
N VAL A 360 2.19 -5.38 9.07
CA VAL A 360 2.52 -5.77 7.70
C VAL A 360 3.44 -4.76 7.03
N ASN A 361 3.16 -3.46 7.15
CA ASN A 361 4.02 -2.43 6.58
C ASN A 361 5.40 -2.39 7.25
N MET A 362 5.49 -2.63 8.58
CA MET A 362 6.77 -2.78 9.26
C MET A 362 7.54 -4.03 8.82
N LEU A 363 6.86 -5.15 8.55
CA LEU A 363 7.49 -6.36 8.02
C LEU A 363 8.07 -6.10 6.61
N ARG A 364 7.34 -5.39 5.74
CA ARG A 364 7.85 -4.97 4.42
C ARG A 364 9.12 -4.11 4.54
N LEU A 365 9.11 -3.15 5.44
CA LEU A 365 10.30 -2.31 5.69
C LEU A 365 11.44 -3.14 6.29
N THR A 366 11.14 -4.03 7.24
CA THR A 366 12.13 -4.93 7.85
C THR A 366 12.81 -5.80 6.79
N GLU A 367 12.02 -6.36 5.89
CA GLU A 367 12.48 -7.15 4.76
C GLU A 367 13.44 -6.34 3.87
N ALA A 368 13.03 -5.15 3.45
CA ALA A 368 13.84 -4.28 2.61
C ALA A 368 15.18 -3.92 3.27
N LEU A 369 15.18 -3.58 4.56
CA LEU A 369 16.38 -3.27 5.32
C LEU A 369 17.24 -4.51 5.62
N PHE A 370 16.62 -5.69 5.81
CA PHE A 370 17.34 -6.95 5.97
C PHE A 370 18.09 -7.33 4.69
N MET A 371 17.44 -7.20 3.53
CA MET A 371 18.07 -7.47 2.24
C MET A 371 19.21 -6.49 1.94
N GLN A 372 19.11 -5.24 2.41
CA GLN A 372 20.20 -4.27 2.32
C GLN A 372 21.38 -4.65 3.22
N GLN A 373 21.10 -5.06 4.45
CA GLN A 373 22.08 -5.46 5.45
C GLN A 373 21.47 -6.47 6.42
N PRO A 374 21.69 -7.78 6.18
CA PRO A 374 21.19 -8.83 7.04
C PRO A 374 21.72 -8.72 8.49
N ASP A 375 20.82 -8.81 9.46
CA ASP A 375 21.19 -8.94 10.87
C ASP A 375 20.11 -9.68 11.67
N ALA A 376 20.53 -10.32 12.79
CA ALA A 376 19.67 -11.13 13.64
C ALA A 376 18.53 -10.32 14.29
N THR A 377 18.71 -9.02 14.50
CA THR A 377 17.70 -8.17 15.16
C THR A 377 16.49 -7.98 14.24
N LYS A 378 16.73 -7.77 12.95
CA LYS A 378 15.68 -7.65 11.93
C LYS A 378 14.95 -8.98 11.73
N ALA A 379 15.70 -10.09 11.64
CA ALA A 379 15.12 -11.43 11.53
C ALA A 379 14.23 -11.77 12.74
N ALA A 380 14.71 -11.54 13.97
CA ALA A 380 13.95 -11.77 15.18
C ALA A 380 12.71 -10.89 15.33
N TYR A 381 12.77 -9.62 14.88
CA TYR A 381 11.60 -8.75 14.83
C TYR A 381 10.56 -9.26 13.83
N TYR A 382 11.00 -9.67 12.63
CA TYR A 382 10.14 -10.21 11.59
C TYR A 382 9.41 -11.47 12.08
N GLU A 383 10.16 -12.45 12.59
CA GLU A 383 9.61 -13.70 13.10
C GLU A 383 8.59 -13.45 14.23
N ARG A 384 8.96 -12.67 15.24
CA ARG A 384 8.08 -12.36 16.38
C ARG A 384 6.78 -11.70 15.91
N THR A 385 6.86 -10.71 15.05
CA THR A 385 5.68 -9.98 14.57
C THR A 385 4.79 -10.88 13.71
N LEU A 386 5.39 -11.70 12.85
CA LEU A 386 4.65 -12.63 12.00
C LEU A 386 3.86 -13.65 12.82
N PHE A 387 4.51 -14.32 13.79
CA PHE A 387 3.88 -15.38 14.58
C PHE A 387 2.99 -14.84 15.69
N ASN A 388 3.45 -13.83 16.44
CA ASN A 388 2.77 -13.41 17.68
C ASN A 388 1.75 -12.30 17.45
N HIS A 389 1.77 -11.61 16.32
CA HIS A 389 0.77 -10.61 15.99
C HIS A 389 -0.05 -10.99 14.76
N ILE A 390 0.58 -11.13 13.59
CA ILE A 390 -0.17 -11.36 12.35
C ILE A 390 -0.92 -12.70 12.41
N LEU A 391 -0.24 -13.80 12.71
CA LEU A 391 -0.87 -15.12 12.76
C LEU A 391 -1.89 -15.23 13.91
N SER A 392 -1.61 -14.62 15.07
CA SER A 392 -2.52 -14.65 16.23
C SER A 392 -3.77 -13.77 16.07
N ALA A 393 -3.73 -12.77 15.20
CA ALA A 393 -4.88 -11.92 14.89
C ALA A 393 -5.91 -12.63 14.01
N TYR A 394 -5.61 -13.83 13.53
CA TYR A 394 -6.45 -14.57 12.59
C TYR A 394 -7.35 -15.58 13.29
N ASP A 395 -8.65 -15.56 12.98
CA ASP A 395 -9.60 -16.59 13.39
C ASP A 395 -9.53 -17.78 12.40
N PRO A 396 -8.97 -18.93 12.80
CA PRO A 396 -8.78 -20.07 11.91
C PRO A 396 -10.10 -20.72 11.48
N VAL A 397 -11.19 -20.51 12.22
CA VAL A 397 -12.51 -21.09 11.91
C VAL A 397 -13.24 -20.25 10.87
N LYS A 398 -13.32 -18.94 11.11
CA LYS A 398 -14.06 -18.00 10.25
C LYS A 398 -13.25 -17.45 9.09
N GLY A 399 -11.93 -17.60 9.11
CA GLY A 399 -11.07 -16.98 8.13
C GLY A 399 -11.01 -15.45 8.21
N MET A 400 -11.29 -14.89 9.39
CA MET A 400 -11.33 -13.45 9.64
C MET A 400 -10.13 -13.03 10.48
N CYS A 401 -9.68 -11.80 10.29
CA CYS A 401 -8.55 -11.22 11.03
C CYS A 401 -9.05 -10.08 11.92
N CYS A 402 -8.53 -9.96 13.13
CA CYS A 402 -8.72 -8.77 13.95
C CYS A 402 -7.96 -7.59 13.36
N TYR A 403 -8.61 -6.44 13.40
CA TYR A 403 -8.01 -5.18 12.94
C TYR A 403 -6.98 -4.67 13.95
#